data_71e5e92996cfa4f0ab07d8b05dae3143
#
_entry.id   71e5e92996cfa4f0ab07d8b05dae3143
#
_cell.length_a   1.000
_cell.length_b   1.000
_cell.length_c   1.000
_cell.angle_alpha   90.00
_cell.angle_beta   90.00
_cell.angle_gamma   90.00
#
_symmetry.space_group_name_H-M   'P 1'
#
loop_
_entity.id
_entity.type
_entity.pdbx_description
1 polymer ?
#
loop_
_entity_poly.entity_id
_entity_poly.type
_entity_poly.pdbx_seq_one_letter_code
_entity_poly.pdbx_strand_id
1 'polypeptide(L)'
;MRVVFGIDVSKASSEVAILVNGEKVHNYTMSNDAIGFSRLLGDLKTVHKPEIIFEATGVYSRRLQAFLDEHGYAYTRLNPLEAKKQLDSLRVRKT
;
A
#
# COMPACT_ATOMS: atom_id res chain seq x y z
N MET A 1 -12.12 -11.56 7.67
CA MET A 1 -12.20 -10.32 6.88
C MET A 1 -10.86 -10.04 6.25
N ARG A 2 -10.86 -9.77 4.98
CA ARG A 2 -9.64 -9.51 4.24
C ARG A 2 -9.44 -8.01 4.04
N VAL A 3 -8.34 -7.48 4.53
CA VAL A 3 -8.03 -6.06 4.37
C VAL A 3 -6.75 -5.93 3.58
N VAL A 4 -6.81 -5.18 2.49
CA VAL A 4 -5.67 -4.99 1.59
C VAL A 4 -5.32 -3.50 1.52
N PHE A 5 -4.05 -3.21 1.69
CA PHE A 5 -3.50 -1.87 1.51
C PHE A 5 -2.77 -1.86 0.18
N GLY A 6 -3.36 -1.20 -0.81
CA GLY A 6 -2.72 -1.04 -2.11
C GLY A 6 -2.02 0.31 -2.14
N ILE A 7 -0.72 0.31 -2.38
CA ILE A 7 0.08 1.53 -2.29
C ILE A 7 0.73 1.84 -3.62
N ASP A 8 0.41 3.01 -4.15
CA ASP A 8 0.98 3.49 -5.40
C ASP A 8 2.07 4.50 -5.05
N VAL A 9 3.32 4.08 -5.12
CA VAL A 9 4.45 4.87 -4.66
C VAL A 9 4.93 5.84 -5.74
N SER A 10 5.11 7.09 -5.35
CA SER A 10 5.69 8.11 -6.22
C SER A 10 6.89 8.73 -5.51
N LYS A 11 7.44 9.78 -6.08
CA LYS A 11 8.67 10.36 -5.57
C LYS A 11 8.53 10.92 -4.16
N ALA A 12 7.61 11.83 -3.97
CA ALA A 12 7.46 12.51 -2.68
C ALA A 12 6.29 12.01 -1.87
N SER A 13 5.37 11.29 -2.48
CA SER A 13 4.16 10.86 -1.81
C SER A 13 3.70 9.53 -2.37
N SER A 14 2.77 8.92 -1.69
CA SER A 14 2.17 7.67 -2.14
C SER A 14 0.67 7.73 -1.93
N GLU A 15 -0.07 7.06 -2.81
CA GLU A 15 -1.51 6.91 -2.66
C GLU A 15 -1.78 5.59 -1.99
N VAL A 16 -2.52 5.63 -0.89
CA VAL A 16 -2.86 4.41 -0.15
C VAL A 16 -4.35 4.15 -0.31
N ALA A 17 -4.70 2.99 -0.79
CA ALA A 17 -6.09 2.57 -0.89
C ALA A 17 -6.30 1.38 0.04
N ILE A 18 -7.35 1.44 0.85
CA ILE A 18 -7.67 0.37 1.79
C ILE A 18 -8.93 -0.31 1.30
N LEU A 19 -8.81 -1.61 1.07
CA LEU A 19 -9.91 -2.41 0.59
C LEU A 19 -10.29 -3.45 1.63
N VAL A 20 -11.58 -3.58 1.87
CA VAL A 20 -12.10 -4.57 2.80
C VAL A 20 -12.98 -5.51 2.00
N ASN A 21 -12.59 -6.78 1.96
CA ASN A 21 -13.30 -7.79 1.17
C ASN A 21 -13.48 -7.35 -0.28
N GLY A 22 -12.42 -6.72 -0.83
CA GLY A 22 -12.41 -6.33 -2.23
C GLY A 22 -13.04 -4.98 -2.53
N GLU A 23 -13.60 -4.32 -1.54
CA GLU A 23 -14.27 -3.04 -1.75
C GLU A 23 -13.45 -1.91 -1.13
N LYS A 24 -13.20 -0.86 -1.92
CA LYS A 24 -12.41 0.27 -1.42
C LYS A 24 -13.23 1.07 -0.43
N VAL A 25 -12.78 1.10 0.81
CA VAL A 25 -13.47 1.81 1.87
C VAL A 25 -12.81 3.12 2.24
N HIS A 26 -11.55 3.30 1.87
CA HIS A 26 -10.83 4.51 2.23
C HIS A 26 -9.62 4.68 1.33
N ASN A 27 -9.23 5.91 1.10
CA ASN A 27 -7.97 6.18 0.41
C ASN A 27 -7.43 7.53 0.83
N TYR A 28 -6.12 7.67 0.78
CA TYR A 28 -5.49 8.92 1.15
C TYR A 28 -4.11 9.00 0.53
N THR A 29 -3.56 10.21 0.55
CA THR A 29 -2.19 10.44 0.10
C THR A 29 -1.31 10.56 1.33
N MET A 30 -0.20 9.84 1.35
CA MET A 30 0.75 9.96 2.45
C MET A 30 2.07 10.47 1.92
N SER A 31 2.77 11.26 2.72
CA SER A 31 4.12 11.67 2.37
C SER A 31 5.07 10.49 2.56
N ASN A 32 6.11 10.41 1.72
CA ASN A 32 7.09 9.32 1.80
C ASN A 32 8.20 9.66 2.79
N ASP A 33 7.81 9.88 4.03
CA ASP A 33 8.73 10.23 5.10
C ASP A 33 8.20 9.67 6.42
N ALA A 34 8.89 9.99 7.49
CA ALA A 34 8.53 9.45 8.80
C ALA A 34 7.09 9.80 9.20
N ILE A 35 6.63 10.97 8.83
CA ILE A 35 5.27 11.40 9.19
C ILE A 35 4.24 10.56 8.46
N GLY A 36 4.40 10.41 7.14
CA GLY A 36 3.47 9.62 6.36
C GLY A 36 3.49 8.16 6.75
N PHE A 37 4.68 7.61 6.99
CA PHE A 37 4.80 6.21 7.39
C PHE A 37 4.21 5.96 8.77
N SER A 38 4.29 6.94 9.68
CA SER A 38 3.65 6.82 10.98
C SER A 38 2.14 6.70 10.85
N ARG A 39 1.57 7.45 9.94
CA ARG A 39 0.13 7.38 9.69
C ARG A 39 -0.24 5.99 9.15
N LEU A 40 0.54 5.50 8.20
CA LEU A 40 0.30 4.18 7.64
C LEU A 40 0.41 3.12 8.73
N LEU A 41 1.41 3.23 9.57
CA LEU A 41 1.59 2.28 10.67
C LEU A 41 0.39 2.28 11.60
N GLY A 42 -0.15 3.46 11.90
CA GLY A 42 -1.34 3.55 12.72
C GLY A 42 -2.50 2.77 12.13
N ASP A 43 -2.69 2.90 10.84
CA ASP A 43 -3.75 2.16 10.15
C ASP A 43 -3.48 0.66 10.13
N LEU A 44 -2.23 0.28 9.87
CA LEU A 44 -1.88 -1.14 9.82
C LEU A 44 -2.11 -1.82 11.16
N LYS A 45 -1.84 -1.10 12.25
CA LYS A 45 -2.00 -1.66 13.58
C LYS A 45 -3.45 -1.92 13.97
N THR A 46 -4.37 -1.28 13.28
CA THR A 46 -5.79 -1.49 13.57
C THR A 46 -6.34 -2.74 12.90
N VAL A 47 -5.53 -3.38 12.07
CA VAL A 47 -5.98 -4.52 11.26
C VAL A 47 -5.20 -5.76 11.65
N HIS A 48 -5.90 -6.87 11.79
CA HIS A 48 -5.28 -8.15 12.04
C HIS A 48 -4.85 -8.74 10.70
N LYS A 49 -3.54 -8.97 10.53
CA LYS A 49 -2.97 -9.56 9.30
C LYS A 49 -3.31 -8.77 8.04
N PRO A 50 -2.91 -7.50 7.98
CA PRO A 50 -3.15 -6.74 6.76
C PRO A 50 -2.32 -7.29 5.60
N GLU A 51 -2.90 -7.26 4.40
CA GLU A 51 -2.16 -7.56 3.18
C GLU A 51 -1.71 -6.25 2.58
N ILE A 52 -0.46 -6.19 2.17
CA ILE A 52 0.11 -4.96 1.61
C ILE A 52 0.66 -5.26 0.24
N ILE A 53 0.26 -4.48 -0.76
CA ILE A 53 0.69 -4.66 -2.14
C ILE A 53 1.19 -3.32 -2.67
N PHE A 54 2.37 -3.31 -3.27
CA PHE A 54 2.85 -2.11 -3.92
C PHE A 54 3.75 -2.46 -5.10
N GLU A 55 3.91 -1.50 -6.00
CA GLU A 55 4.74 -1.68 -7.18
C GLU A 55 6.21 -1.46 -6.82
N ALA A 56 7.07 -2.33 -7.32
CA ALA A 56 8.50 -2.23 -7.07
C ALA A 56 9.10 -1.20 -8.03
N THR A 57 9.01 0.06 -7.67
CA THR A 57 9.46 1.15 -8.52
C THR A 57 10.77 1.77 -8.02
N GLY A 58 11.86 1.11 -8.29
CA GLY A 58 13.18 1.65 -8.05
C GLY A 58 13.36 2.22 -6.65
N VAL A 59 14.01 3.38 -6.57
CA VAL A 59 14.42 3.92 -5.27
C VAL A 59 13.26 4.41 -4.42
N TYR A 60 12.15 4.76 -5.04
CA TYR A 60 11.04 5.34 -4.27
C TYR A 60 10.34 4.33 -3.39
N SER A 61 10.31 3.07 -3.81
CA SER A 61 9.67 2.03 -3.02
C SER A 61 10.59 1.49 -1.92
N ARG A 62 11.88 1.80 -1.98
CA ARG A 62 12.83 1.27 -0.99
C ARG A 62 12.55 1.74 0.42
N ARG A 63 12.17 3.00 0.58
CA ARG A 63 11.86 3.53 1.90
C ARG A 63 10.65 2.83 2.49
N LEU A 64 9.62 2.65 1.68
CA LEU A 64 8.43 1.96 2.13
C LEU A 64 8.77 0.53 2.51
N GLN A 65 9.56 -0.14 1.68
CA GLN A 65 9.95 -1.51 1.96
C GLN A 65 10.73 -1.63 3.25
N ALA A 66 11.70 -0.72 3.46
CA ALA A 66 12.50 -0.73 4.68
C ALA A 66 11.63 -0.51 5.91
N PHE A 67 10.67 0.40 5.80
CA PHE A 67 9.73 0.67 6.88
C PHE A 67 8.91 -0.58 7.23
N LEU A 68 8.38 -1.25 6.20
CA LEU A 68 7.57 -2.44 6.44
C LEU A 68 8.40 -3.58 7.01
N ASP A 69 9.64 -3.74 6.52
CA ASP A 69 10.55 -4.75 7.05
C ASP A 69 10.87 -4.48 8.52
N GLU A 70 11.11 -3.22 8.83
CA GLU A 70 11.47 -2.83 10.18
C GLU A 70 10.37 -3.15 11.18
N HIS A 71 9.13 -3.02 10.75
CA HIS A 71 7.97 -3.26 11.62
C HIS A 71 7.41 -4.67 11.47
N GLY A 72 8.07 -5.52 10.70
CA GLY A 72 7.69 -6.93 10.62
C GLY A 72 6.46 -7.23 9.79
N TYR A 73 6.12 -6.36 8.86
CA TYR A 73 4.96 -6.58 8.00
C TYR A 73 5.36 -7.32 6.73
N ALA A 74 4.57 -8.30 6.35
CA ALA A 74 4.73 -8.97 5.07
C ALA A 74 4.06 -8.14 3.98
N TYR A 75 4.61 -8.18 2.78
CA TYR A 75 4.08 -7.41 1.67
C TYR A 75 4.36 -8.13 0.36
N THR A 76 3.65 -7.73 -0.69
CA THR A 76 3.87 -8.24 -2.03
C THR A 76 4.36 -7.10 -2.91
N ARG A 77 5.53 -7.27 -3.52
CA ARG A 77 6.04 -6.33 -4.50
C ARG A 77 5.71 -6.87 -5.88
N LEU A 78 5.12 -6.03 -6.69
CA LEU A 78 4.75 -6.41 -8.04
C LEU A 78 5.65 -5.68 -9.03
N ASN A 79 5.96 -6.30 -10.16
CA ASN A 79 6.69 -5.57 -11.19
C ASN A 79 5.70 -4.59 -11.84
N PRO A 80 6.19 -3.55 -12.55
CA PRO A 80 5.31 -2.50 -13.06
C PRO A 80 4.13 -3.00 -13.86
N LEU A 81 4.32 -4.01 -14.66
CA LEU A 81 3.25 -4.53 -15.49
C LEU A 81 2.19 -5.25 -14.69
N GLU A 82 2.63 -6.11 -13.78
CA GLU A 82 1.72 -6.85 -12.93
C GLU A 82 1.04 -5.94 -11.92
N ALA A 83 1.76 -4.96 -11.42
CA ALA A 83 1.21 -4.02 -10.45
C ALA A 83 0.03 -3.27 -11.02
N LYS A 84 0.14 -2.83 -12.26
CA LYS A 84 -0.93 -2.09 -12.88
C LYS A 84 -2.21 -2.92 -12.95
N LYS A 85 -2.09 -4.17 -13.35
CA LYS A 85 -3.23 -5.07 -13.42
C LYS A 85 -3.83 -5.33 -12.05
N GLN A 86 -2.99 -5.64 -11.08
CA GLN A 86 -3.44 -5.95 -9.74
C GLN A 86 -4.09 -4.76 -9.06
N LEU A 87 -3.47 -3.61 -9.17
CA LEU A 87 -4.00 -2.41 -8.53
C LEU A 87 -5.29 -1.96 -9.19
N ASP A 88 -5.39 -2.08 -10.50
CA ASP A 88 -6.62 -1.76 -11.20
C ASP A 88 -7.75 -2.68 -10.77
N SER A 89 -7.42 -3.93 -10.56
CA SER A 89 -8.39 -4.91 -10.14
C SER A 89 -8.86 -4.67 -8.69
N LEU A 90 -7.96 -4.15 -7.84
CA LEU A 90 -8.30 -3.84 -6.45
C LEU A 90 -8.98 -2.50 -6.30
N ARG A 91 -8.80 -1.61 -7.26
CA ARG A 91 -9.40 -0.30 -7.19
C ARG A 91 -10.87 -0.38 -7.50
N VAL A 92 -11.46 0.74 -7.61
CA VAL A 92 -12.84 0.80 -7.96
C VAL A 92 -13.10 0.04 -9.20
N ARG A 93 -14.01 -0.85 -9.10
CA ARG A 93 -14.42 -1.58 -10.22
C ARG A 93 -15.17 -0.65 -11.12
N LYS A 94 -14.61 -0.42 -12.23
CA LYS A 94 -15.29 0.42 -13.17
C LYS A 94 -16.40 -0.34 -13.76
N THR A 95 -17.46 0.10 -13.69
CA THR A 95 -18.54 -0.62 -14.33
C THR A 95 -19.13 0.21 -15.41
#